data_48ad7992a351cd6fc5c624f9b8ccd01e
#
_entry.id   48ad7992a351cd6fc5c624f9b8ccd01e
#
_cell.length_a   1.000
_cell.length_b   1.000
_cell.length_c   1.000
_cell.angle_alpha   90.00
_cell.angle_beta   90.00
_cell.angle_gamma   90.00
#
_symmetry.space_group_name_H-M   'P 1'
#
loop_
_entity.id
_entity.type
_entity.pdbx_description
1 polymer ?
#
loop_
_entity_poly.entity_id
_entity_poly.type
_entity_poly.pdbx_seq_one_letter_code
_entity_poly.pdbx_strand_id
1 'polypeptide(L)'
;MSLLKPEQLNKLNQQMNTQFQKAFFDLLEEKVRQEPPDYDWIARLYEEIRTRLASLLREGSVVRKEIEESMDVVLFRQMIENKAFGGSELYNLINLVFEWCKKLGSPARDNEVEKFKFQVLGLMKNNGTFAQIVPLFIKNANECIDNIYKDLRQVKENMEKLKK
;
A
#
# COMPACT_ATOMS: atom_id res chain seq x y z
N MET A 1 -33.11 17.02 21.11
CA MET A 1 -32.07 16.66 20.11
C MET A 1 -31.23 15.52 20.65
N SER A 2 -31.31 14.36 20.03
CA SER A 2 -30.50 13.23 20.44
C SER A 2 -29.14 13.29 19.74
N LEU A 3 -28.12 13.51 20.52
CA LEU A 3 -26.74 13.42 20.03
C LEU A 3 -26.35 11.94 20.00
N LEU A 4 -25.67 11.55 18.93
CA LEU A 4 -25.12 10.21 18.83
C LEU A 4 -24.12 9.96 19.96
N LYS A 5 -24.20 8.80 20.58
CA LYS A 5 -23.20 8.37 21.55
C LYS A 5 -21.86 8.17 20.86
N PRO A 6 -20.72 8.36 21.58
CA PRO A 6 -19.39 8.16 20.98
C PRO A 6 -19.23 6.80 20.25
N GLU A 7 -19.81 5.74 20.81
CA GLU A 7 -19.78 4.39 20.20
C GLU A 7 -20.53 4.35 18.88
N GLN A 8 -21.70 5.01 18.79
CA GLN A 8 -22.49 5.09 17.58
C GLN A 8 -21.79 5.93 16.53
N LEU A 9 -21.17 7.02 16.93
CA LEU A 9 -20.38 7.87 16.03
C LEU A 9 -19.18 7.11 15.46
N ASN A 10 -18.47 6.33 16.29
CA ASN A 10 -17.36 5.50 15.82
C ASN A 10 -17.80 4.45 14.81
N LYS A 11 -18.93 3.77 15.05
CA LYS A 11 -19.50 2.81 14.10
C LYS A 11 -19.85 3.47 12.77
N LEU A 12 -20.48 4.65 12.83
CA LEU A 12 -20.84 5.39 11.64
C LEU A 12 -19.60 5.78 10.85
N ASN A 13 -18.58 6.30 11.52
CA ASN A 13 -17.31 6.65 10.88
C ASN A 13 -16.64 5.45 10.23
N GLN A 14 -16.64 4.30 10.89
CA GLN A 14 -16.07 3.06 10.33
C GLN A 14 -16.85 2.60 9.09
N GLN A 15 -18.18 2.66 9.12
CA GLN A 15 -19.02 2.33 7.98
C GLN A 15 -18.76 3.26 6.80
N MET A 16 -18.66 4.56 7.06
CA MET A 16 -18.34 5.55 6.02
C MET A 16 -16.97 5.30 5.41
N ASN A 17 -15.94 5.03 6.23
CA ASN A 17 -14.60 4.73 5.76
C ASN A 17 -14.58 3.48 4.90
N THR A 18 -15.31 2.43 5.30
CA THR A 18 -15.42 1.19 4.53
C THR A 18 -16.07 1.44 3.18
N GLN A 19 -17.14 2.24 3.14
CA GLN A 19 -17.83 2.59 1.90
C GLN A 19 -16.94 3.42 0.97
N PHE A 20 -16.19 4.40 1.52
CA PHE A 20 -15.24 5.19 0.72
C PHE A 20 -14.12 4.35 0.15
N GLN A 21 -13.58 3.43 0.94
CA GLN A 21 -12.54 2.51 0.46
C GLN A 21 -13.05 1.62 -0.65
N LYS A 22 -14.25 1.05 -0.47
CA LYS A 22 -14.86 0.21 -1.50
C LYS A 22 -15.08 1.00 -2.79
N ALA A 23 -15.64 2.20 -2.70
CA ALA A 23 -15.88 3.07 -3.86
C ALA A 23 -14.55 3.42 -4.56
N PHE A 24 -13.50 3.72 -3.79
CA PHE A 24 -12.18 4.03 -4.32
C PHE A 24 -11.61 2.86 -5.11
N PHE A 25 -11.64 1.65 -4.54
CA PHE A 25 -11.07 0.48 -5.19
C PHE A 25 -11.92 -0.01 -6.36
N ASP A 26 -13.24 0.16 -6.31
CA ASP A 26 -14.11 -0.12 -7.45
C ASP A 26 -13.80 0.81 -8.62
N LEU A 27 -13.60 2.11 -8.33
CA LEU A 27 -13.23 3.08 -9.36
C LEU A 27 -11.84 2.80 -9.91
N LEU A 28 -10.88 2.43 -9.05
CA LEU A 28 -9.53 2.07 -9.48
C LEU A 28 -9.56 0.87 -10.41
N GLU A 29 -10.32 -0.18 -10.07
CA GLU A 29 -10.50 -1.35 -10.92
C GLU A 29 -11.04 -0.96 -12.29
N GLU A 30 -12.05 -0.09 -12.33
CA GLU A 30 -12.63 0.41 -13.56
C GLU A 30 -11.59 1.15 -14.42
N LYS A 31 -10.80 2.03 -13.80
CA LYS A 31 -9.74 2.80 -14.49
C LYS A 31 -8.60 1.93 -14.99
N VAL A 32 -8.26 0.87 -14.27
CA VAL A 32 -7.25 -0.09 -14.71
C VAL A 32 -7.78 -0.98 -15.82
N ARG A 33 -9.10 -1.28 -15.82
CA ARG A 33 -9.74 -2.12 -16.83
C ARG A 33 -9.92 -1.40 -18.17
N GLN A 34 -10.01 -0.06 -18.15
CA GLN A 34 -10.20 0.69 -19.40
C GLN A 34 -9.03 0.49 -20.38
N GLU A 35 -9.25 0.80 -21.66
CA GLU A 35 -8.25 0.57 -22.71
C GLU A 35 -7.85 1.90 -23.37
N PRO A 36 -6.59 2.39 -23.17
CA PRO A 36 -5.56 1.80 -22.30
C PRO A 36 -5.85 2.07 -20.81
N PRO A 37 -5.26 1.28 -19.91
CA PRO A 37 -5.41 1.54 -18.48
C PRO A 37 -4.93 2.93 -18.09
N ASP A 38 -5.46 3.46 -16.99
CA ASP A 38 -5.01 4.76 -16.44
C ASP A 38 -3.66 4.58 -15.74
N TYR A 39 -2.61 4.50 -16.51
CA TYR A 39 -1.24 4.31 -16.00
C TYR A 39 -0.76 5.48 -15.15
N ASP A 40 -1.21 6.70 -15.44
CA ASP A 40 -0.84 7.86 -14.64
C ASP A 40 -1.34 7.72 -13.22
N TRP A 41 -2.57 7.29 -13.02
CA TRP A 41 -3.11 7.07 -11.68
C TRP A 41 -2.36 5.95 -10.96
N ILE A 42 -2.07 4.84 -11.66
CA ILE A 42 -1.28 3.73 -11.09
C ILE A 42 0.09 4.23 -10.64
N ALA A 43 0.77 5.02 -11.47
CA ALA A 43 2.08 5.57 -11.15
C ALA A 43 2.03 6.50 -9.94
N ARG A 44 0.98 7.32 -9.80
CA ARG A 44 0.79 8.19 -8.64
C ARG A 44 0.57 7.39 -7.36
N LEU A 45 -0.21 6.32 -7.43
CA LEU A 45 -0.44 5.44 -6.28
C LEU A 45 0.84 4.71 -5.85
N TYR A 46 1.64 4.30 -6.82
CA TYR A 46 2.96 3.71 -6.55
C TYR A 46 3.89 4.73 -5.89
N GLU A 47 3.93 5.95 -6.41
CA GLU A 47 4.71 7.05 -5.82
C GLU A 47 4.27 7.35 -4.39
N GLU A 48 2.97 7.32 -4.12
CA GLU A 48 2.42 7.52 -2.78
C GLU A 48 2.89 6.42 -1.83
N ILE A 49 2.89 5.17 -2.25
CA ILE A 49 3.42 4.05 -1.46
C ILE A 49 4.91 4.29 -1.15
N ARG A 50 5.70 4.67 -2.17
CA ARG A 50 7.11 5.01 -2.01
C ARG A 50 7.31 6.10 -0.96
N THR A 51 6.56 7.18 -1.07
CA THR A 51 6.63 8.31 -0.14
C THR A 51 6.28 7.89 1.28
N ARG A 52 5.23 7.09 1.47
CA ARG A 52 4.81 6.61 2.79
C ARG A 52 5.88 5.73 3.43
N LEU A 53 6.49 4.83 2.66
CA LEU A 53 7.57 3.98 3.17
C LEU A 53 8.82 4.81 3.51
N ALA A 54 9.23 5.71 2.62
CA ALA A 54 10.39 6.55 2.83
C ALA A 54 10.22 7.47 4.05
N SER A 55 8.99 7.95 4.28
CA SER A 55 8.69 8.86 5.40
C SER A 55 8.76 8.19 6.77
N LEU A 56 8.87 6.88 6.84
CA LEU A 56 9.14 6.15 8.10
C LEU A 56 10.56 6.39 8.61
N LEU A 57 11.45 6.90 7.77
CA LEU A 57 12.87 7.05 8.04
C LEU A 57 13.27 8.53 7.95
N ARG A 58 14.35 8.89 8.64
CA ARG A 58 14.90 10.25 8.60
C ARG A 58 15.41 10.59 7.20
N GLU A 59 15.29 11.86 6.83
CA GLU A 59 15.98 12.40 5.66
C GLU A 59 17.47 12.16 5.81
N GLY A 60 18.12 11.74 4.72
CA GLY A 60 19.55 11.46 4.71
C GLY A 60 19.94 10.08 5.21
N SER A 61 18.98 9.26 5.71
CA SER A 61 19.33 7.90 6.11
C SER A 61 19.62 7.04 4.87
N VAL A 62 20.54 6.08 5.05
CA VAL A 62 20.93 5.16 3.96
C VAL A 62 19.75 4.33 3.50
N VAL A 63 18.95 3.82 4.44
CA VAL A 63 17.80 2.95 4.13
C VAL A 63 16.71 3.74 3.38
N ARG A 64 16.46 4.99 3.78
CA ARG A 64 15.50 5.84 3.05
C ARG A 64 15.94 6.04 1.60
N LYS A 65 17.23 6.26 1.37
CA LYS A 65 17.77 6.41 0.04
C LYS A 65 17.63 5.13 -0.78
N GLU A 66 17.84 3.98 -0.15
CA GLU A 66 17.65 2.68 -0.81
C GLU A 66 16.19 2.48 -1.25
N ILE A 67 15.21 2.89 -0.43
CA ILE A 67 13.80 2.84 -0.79
C ILE A 67 13.55 3.72 -2.02
N GLU A 68 14.02 4.96 -1.97
CA GLU A 68 13.81 5.93 -3.03
C GLU A 68 14.44 5.50 -4.36
N GLU A 69 15.60 4.87 -4.30
CA GLU A 69 16.30 4.36 -5.48
C GLU A 69 15.70 3.07 -6.03
N SER A 70 15.27 2.15 -5.14
CA SER A 70 14.70 0.87 -5.55
C SER A 70 13.29 1.00 -6.11
N MET A 71 12.53 1.99 -5.64
CA MET A 71 11.17 2.27 -6.11
C MET A 71 11.20 3.46 -7.09
N ASP A 72 11.76 3.25 -8.26
CA ASP A 72 12.00 4.29 -9.25
C ASP A 72 10.73 4.53 -10.10
N VAL A 73 10.00 5.58 -9.77
CA VAL A 73 8.74 5.95 -10.47
C VAL A 73 9.02 6.44 -11.89
N VAL A 74 10.15 7.11 -12.11
CA VAL A 74 10.53 7.60 -13.45
C VAL A 74 10.77 6.40 -14.37
N LEU A 75 11.51 5.40 -13.89
CA LEU A 75 11.73 4.16 -14.65
C LEU A 75 10.41 3.44 -14.92
N PHE A 76 9.53 3.35 -13.93
CA PHE A 76 8.20 2.75 -14.08
C PHE A 76 7.43 3.40 -15.23
N ARG A 77 7.39 4.75 -15.27
CA ARG A 77 6.70 5.49 -16.33
C ARG A 77 7.35 5.25 -17.70
N GLN A 78 8.68 5.22 -17.76
CA GLN A 78 9.41 4.95 -19.00
C GLN A 78 9.11 3.54 -19.53
N MET A 79 9.07 2.55 -18.64
CA MET A 79 8.76 1.17 -19.03
C MET A 79 7.34 1.05 -19.61
N ILE A 80 6.38 1.75 -19.02
CA ILE A 80 5.01 1.77 -19.54
C ILE A 80 4.96 2.45 -20.91
N GLU A 81 5.59 3.61 -21.06
CA GLU A 81 5.63 4.34 -22.34
C GLU A 81 6.24 3.52 -23.46
N ASN A 82 7.26 2.73 -23.14
CA ASN A 82 7.95 1.87 -24.10
C ASN A 82 7.34 0.48 -24.21
N LYS A 83 6.18 0.25 -23.58
CA LYS A 83 5.47 -1.04 -23.55
C LYS A 83 6.35 -2.19 -23.05
N ALA A 84 7.28 -1.87 -22.14
CA ALA A 84 8.23 -2.82 -21.56
C ALA A 84 7.80 -3.33 -20.18
N PHE A 85 6.62 -2.91 -19.69
CA PHE A 85 6.11 -3.32 -18.39
C PHE A 85 5.19 -4.54 -18.55
N GLY A 86 5.72 -5.70 -18.23
CA GLY A 86 4.99 -6.97 -18.32
C GLY A 86 4.78 -7.65 -16.99
N GLY A 87 4.39 -8.91 -17.01
CA GLY A 87 4.11 -9.70 -15.81
C GLY A 87 5.29 -9.86 -14.88
N SER A 88 6.52 -10.04 -15.41
CA SER A 88 7.70 -10.18 -14.56
C SER A 88 8.07 -8.87 -13.86
N GLU A 89 7.90 -7.74 -14.52
CA GLU A 89 8.14 -6.43 -13.92
C GLU A 89 7.12 -6.13 -12.82
N LEU A 90 5.86 -6.47 -13.05
CA LEU A 90 4.81 -6.33 -12.03
C LEU A 90 5.09 -7.24 -10.84
N TYR A 91 5.47 -8.49 -11.06
CA TYR A 91 5.85 -9.42 -10.01
C TYR A 91 6.98 -8.85 -9.15
N ASN A 92 8.04 -8.35 -9.80
CA ASN A 92 9.20 -7.80 -9.10
C ASN A 92 8.82 -6.57 -8.26
N LEU A 93 7.96 -5.72 -8.80
CA LEU A 93 7.49 -4.52 -8.11
C LEU A 93 6.67 -4.89 -6.87
N ILE A 94 5.75 -5.82 -7.00
CA ILE A 94 4.92 -6.32 -5.88
C ILE A 94 5.81 -6.91 -4.79
N ASN A 95 6.72 -7.79 -5.17
CA ASN A 95 7.63 -8.44 -4.23
C ASN A 95 8.49 -7.42 -3.49
N LEU A 96 9.03 -6.44 -4.20
CA LEU A 96 9.85 -5.37 -3.64
C LEU A 96 9.10 -4.58 -2.55
N VAL A 97 7.87 -4.17 -2.83
CA VAL A 97 7.07 -3.37 -1.89
C VAL A 97 6.81 -4.17 -0.60
N PHE A 98 6.39 -5.42 -0.71
CA PHE A 98 6.11 -6.24 0.48
C PHE A 98 7.40 -6.58 1.26
N GLU A 99 8.53 -6.74 0.58
CA GLU A 99 9.81 -6.93 1.26
C GLU A 99 10.20 -5.68 2.07
N TRP A 100 9.96 -4.47 1.54
CA TRP A 100 10.16 -3.25 2.32
C TRP A 100 9.21 -3.18 3.52
N CYS A 101 7.96 -3.59 3.36
CA CYS A 101 7.01 -3.64 4.47
C CYS A 101 7.50 -4.57 5.59
N LYS A 102 8.08 -5.72 5.24
CA LYS A 102 8.67 -6.64 6.22
C LYS A 102 9.88 -6.03 6.93
N LYS A 103 10.77 -5.40 6.18
CA LYS A 103 12.00 -4.82 6.74
C LYS A 103 11.70 -3.65 7.69
N LEU A 104 10.71 -2.84 7.37
CA LEU A 104 10.39 -1.64 8.13
C LEU A 104 9.39 -1.89 9.25
N GLY A 105 8.64 -2.98 9.18
CA GLY A 105 7.64 -3.33 10.18
C GLY A 105 8.17 -4.22 11.28
N SER A 106 7.29 -4.52 12.23
CA SER A 106 7.59 -5.44 13.32
C SER A 106 7.72 -6.87 12.81
N PRO A 107 8.73 -7.66 13.27
CA PRO A 107 8.82 -9.08 12.95
C PRO A 107 7.56 -9.88 13.32
N ALA A 108 6.82 -9.45 14.32
CA ALA A 108 5.56 -10.08 14.71
C ALA A 108 4.49 -10.04 13.60
N ARG A 109 4.63 -9.11 12.65
CA ARG A 109 3.70 -8.96 11.54
C ARG A 109 4.19 -9.62 10.24
N ASP A 110 5.36 -10.25 10.24
CA ASP A 110 5.93 -10.85 9.03
C ASP A 110 4.97 -11.84 8.36
N ASN A 111 4.31 -12.69 9.14
CA ASN A 111 3.35 -13.65 8.60
C ASN A 111 2.13 -12.97 7.96
N GLU A 112 1.67 -11.88 8.55
CA GLU A 112 0.58 -11.08 8.02
C GLU A 112 0.97 -10.43 6.69
N VAL A 113 2.17 -9.85 6.61
CA VAL A 113 2.68 -9.26 5.38
C VAL A 113 2.80 -10.32 4.27
N GLU A 114 3.30 -11.51 4.61
CA GLU A 114 3.38 -12.61 3.65
C GLU A 114 1.99 -13.02 3.14
N LYS A 115 0.98 -13.05 3.99
CA LYS A 115 -0.40 -13.35 3.57
C LYS A 115 -0.92 -12.31 2.59
N PHE A 116 -0.71 -11.02 2.85
CA PHE A 116 -1.11 -9.96 1.94
C PHE A 116 -0.41 -10.08 0.59
N LYS A 117 0.87 -10.39 0.60
CA LYS A 117 1.67 -10.61 -0.62
C LYS A 117 1.15 -11.81 -1.40
N PHE A 118 0.92 -12.93 -0.73
CA PHE A 118 0.46 -14.16 -1.39
C PHE A 118 -0.95 -14.03 -1.97
N GLN A 119 -1.81 -13.21 -1.39
CA GLN A 119 -3.12 -12.92 -2.00
C GLN A 119 -2.96 -12.30 -3.39
N VAL A 120 -2.02 -11.36 -3.52
CA VAL A 120 -1.75 -10.69 -4.80
C VAL A 120 -1.07 -11.64 -5.79
N LEU A 121 -0.01 -12.31 -5.34
CA LEU A 121 0.73 -13.25 -6.20
C LEU A 121 -0.12 -14.45 -6.60
N GLY A 122 -1.06 -14.86 -5.75
CA GLY A 122 -2.02 -15.92 -6.06
C GLY A 122 -2.92 -15.56 -7.23
N LEU A 123 -3.36 -14.30 -7.31
CA LEU A 123 -4.11 -13.82 -8.48
C LEU A 123 -3.27 -13.91 -9.75
N MET A 124 -2.00 -13.52 -9.69
CA MET A 124 -1.09 -13.61 -10.84
C MET A 124 -0.91 -15.06 -11.28
N LYS A 125 -0.71 -15.97 -10.32
CA LYS A 125 -0.52 -17.40 -10.59
C LYS A 125 -1.76 -18.03 -11.22
N ASN A 126 -2.95 -17.57 -10.84
CA ASN A 126 -4.23 -18.08 -11.32
C ASN A 126 -4.76 -17.28 -12.52
N ASN A 127 -3.88 -16.62 -13.27
CA ASN A 127 -4.22 -15.86 -14.47
C ASN A 127 -5.18 -14.68 -14.21
N GLY A 128 -5.06 -14.06 -13.04
CA GLY A 128 -5.81 -12.85 -12.74
C GLY A 128 -5.48 -11.73 -13.72
N THR A 129 -6.46 -10.88 -14.01
CA THR A 129 -6.28 -9.75 -14.89
C THR A 129 -5.51 -8.62 -14.20
N PHE A 130 -4.91 -7.75 -14.98
CA PHE A 130 -4.26 -6.55 -14.49
C PHE A 130 -5.21 -5.71 -13.62
N ALA A 131 -6.49 -5.61 -14.05
CA ALA A 131 -7.52 -4.88 -13.31
C ALA A 131 -7.90 -5.53 -11.97
N GLN A 132 -7.65 -6.82 -11.80
CA GLN A 132 -7.84 -7.52 -10.53
C GLN A 132 -6.60 -7.40 -9.64
N ILE A 133 -5.43 -7.53 -10.22
CA ILE A 133 -4.15 -7.59 -9.49
C ILE A 133 -3.78 -6.22 -8.91
N VAL A 134 -3.83 -5.16 -9.71
CA VAL A 134 -3.36 -3.83 -9.30
C VAL A 134 -4.14 -3.25 -8.13
N PRO A 135 -5.49 -3.23 -8.14
CA PRO A 135 -6.23 -2.71 -6.98
C PRO A 135 -5.97 -3.50 -5.70
N LEU A 136 -5.90 -4.83 -5.78
CA LEU A 136 -5.60 -5.66 -4.61
C LEU A 136 -4.19 -5.39 -4.08
N PHE A 137 -3.22 -5.24 -4.97
CA PHE A 137 -1.86 -4.88 -4.59
C PHE A 137 -1.83 -3.54 -3.84
N ILE A 138 -2.45 -2.51 -4.39
CA ILE A 138 -2.50 -1.17 -3.77
C ILE A 138 -3.18 -1.23 -2.40
N LYS A 139 -4.29 -1.93 -2.31
CA LYS A 139 -5.03 -2.12 -1.07
C LYS A 139 -4.18 -2.81 0.00
N ASN A 140 -3.60 -3.95 -0.35
CA ASN A 140 -2.84 -4.75 0.61
C ASN A 140 -1.54 -4.06 1.04
N ALA A 141 -0.86 -3.40 0.11
CA ALA A 141 0.36 -2.65 0.43
C ALA A 141 0.07 -1.49 1.39
N ASN A 142 -0.99 -0.72 1.14
CA ASN A 142 -1.38 0.37 2.03
C ASN A 142 -1.80 -0.13 3.40
N GLU A 143 -2.47 -1.27 3.47
CA GLU A 143 -2.85 -1.88 4.75
C GLU A 143 -1.63 -2.28 5.58
N CYS A 144 -0.62 -2.87 4.94
CA CYS A 144 0.66 -3.18 5.60
C CYS A 144 1.33 -1.92 6.14
N ILE A 145 1.33 -0.85 5.36
CA ILE A 145 1.93 0.43 5.75
C ILE A 145 1.13 1.06 6.92
N ASP A 146 -0.19 1.04 6.84
CA ASP A 146 -1.05 1.52 7.93
C ASP A 146 -0.74 0.81 9.24
N ASN A 147 -0.51 -0.50 9.20
CA ASN A 147 -0.15 -1.29 10.36
C ASN A 147 1.20 -0.88 10.94
N ILE A 148 2.18 -0.53 10.09
CA ILE A 148 3.47 -0.03 10.55
C ILE A 148 3.30 1.29 11.31
N TYR A 149 2.55 2.23 10.73
CA TYR A 149 2.28 3.52 11.38
C TYR A 149 1.52 3.35 12.69
N LYS A 150 0.56 2.43 12.72
CA LYS A 150 -0.20 2.10 13.93
C LYS A 150 0.72 1.59 15.03
N ASP A 151 1.62 0.67 14.71
CA ASP A 151 2.57 0.10 15.67
C ASP A 151 3.52 1.16 16.20
N LEU A 152 3.99 2.07 15.35
CA LEU A 152 4.87 3.16 15.76
C LEU A 152 4.17 4.12 16.70
N ARG A 153 2.91 4.46 16.45
CA ARG A 153 2.11 5.28 17.37
C ARG A 153 1.95 4.62 18.72
N GLN A 154 1.71 3.30 18.73
CA GLN A 154 1.55 2.53 19.97
C GLN A 154 2.84 2.55 20.80
N VAL A 155 3.99 2.37 20.17
CA VAL A 155 5.29 2.43 20.82
C VAL A 155 5.52 3.83 21.42
N LYS A 156 5.21 4.88 20.67
CA LYS A 156 5.34 6.26 21.12
C LYS A 156 4.46 6.54 22.34
N GLU A 157 3.20 6.11 22.29
CA GLU A 157 2.28 6.25 23.43
C GLU A 157 2.77 5.52 24.67
N ASN A 158 3.29 4.31 24.49
CA ASN A 158 3.84 3.52 25.60
C ASN A 158 5.07 4.19 26.21
N MET A 159 5.93 4.78 25.40
CA MET A 159 7.10 5.53 25.88
C MET A 159 6.69 6.78 26.65
N GLU A 160 5.67 7.49 26.20
CA GLU A 160 5.16 8.67 26.91
C GLU A 160 4.59 8.30 28.28
N LYS A 161 3.90 7.16 28.40
CA LYS A 161 3.38 6.66 29.68
C LYS A 161 4.49 6.34 30.67
N LEU A 162 5.62 5.84 30.19
CA LEU A 162 6.77 5.51 31.04
C LEU A 162 7.48 6.75 31.61
N LYS A 163 7.32 7.91 30.96
CA LYS A 163 7.92 9.17 31.40
C LYS A 163 7.14 9.87 32.49
N LYS A 164 5.93 9.44 32.78
CA LYS A 164 5.09 9.96 33.88
C LYS A 164 5.36 9.17 35.16
#